data_f1cc7a2b5a2c2d5b00c049c55d7b9581
#
_entry.id   f1cc7a2b5a2c2d5b00c049c55d7b9581
#
_cell.length_a   1.000
_cell.length_b   1.000
_cell.length_c   1.000
_cell.angle_alpha   90.00
_cell.angle_beta   90.00
_cell.angle_gamma   90.00
#
_symmetry.space_group_name_H-M   'P 1'
#
loop_
_entity.id
_entity.type
_entity.pdbx_description
1 polymer ?
#
loop_
_entity_poly.entity_id
_entity_poly.type
_entity_poly.pdbx_seq_one_letter_code
_entity_poly.pdbx_strand_id
1 'polypeptide(L)'
;STVKNIFIQGRVNAVSTASGFAEMSHHSVMENIYANIDVNGADGAGFLVNSTGENSYKNICSIGNVAENMYKLAKTDITFTNAYELSAADGISSAAEANGVKTIGKEVWTKAFYTETLKLDISVWDVENAETNGYPLLKEFNVNLSPMTVEIQKPQDIRKLNKLPEGRFTITADLDFTEYGAAEITENIAENSIENNADINAADSVENSAENHAEETAQAGTCLVTETFTGSINGGGHKVSGMKSAMFKQLSGKIENLEFRNVLVDNETAGANVLAETTHNANVKNVHFNGITLRGAGYTGMIGKDTGSTFSQISVQNADVTTRADYAGVFAANAAGTQIFDVLITDTEVATSNAYVGGFIGNAERITAQKVFADAELNIPYTVSPQNTAAFIGQASEDSKIQYSTAAGGVYPEDPSSTRYKLTHMDNSSDLNELKAFTNCFINTDTPGYDSIANDPKGVTHEALCGTEFYTNEMRLSQDVWDLSDVAGTGTPSLKTMPEEDVRAPETAPTPEEEIPMQETAPEGYTEIRTAEELLAIRDSSDKYILMSSISLYDAEPQDGSFLGNFKGELNGNGLTIREVYGAPLFNTLSGKVENLKLTDVKVEAWSLSLIHI
;
A
#
# COMPACT_ATOMS: atom_id res chain seq x y z
N SER A 1 35.92 -18.30 3.93
CA SER A 1 34.62 -18.85 4.32
C SER A 1 33.73 -19.17 3.14
N THR A 2 32.72 -20.01 3.36
CA THR A 2 31.72 -20.36 2.34
C THR A 2 30.30 -20.26 2.93
N VAL A 3 29.44 -19.50 2.26
CA VAL A 3 28.04 -19.29 2.65
C VAL A 3 27.16 -19.53 1.43
N LYS A 4 26.24 -20.49 1.52
CA LYS A 4 25.39 -20.89 0.39
C LYS A 4 23.96 -21.19 0.81
N ASN A 5 23.02 -20.93 -0.11
CA ASN A 5 21.60 -21.26 0.05
C ASN A 5 21.01 -20.68 1.35
N ILE A 6 21.02 -19.37 1.46
CA ILE A 6 20.54 -18.66 2.65
C ILE A 6 19.31 -17.85 2.31
N PHE A 7 18.25 -18.02 3.10
CA PHE A 7 17.10 -17.13 3.16
C PHE A 7 17.17 -16.34 4.47
N ILE A 8 17.10 -15.00 4.37
CA ILE A 8 17.14 -14.12 5.55
C ILE A 8 16.00 -13.09 5.45
N GLN A 9 15.31 -12.90 6.56
CA GLN A 9 14.33 -11.83 6.74
C GLN A 9 14.49 -11.21 8.14
N GLY A 10 14.49 -9.86 8.23
CA GLY A 10 14.64 -9.21 9.53
C GLY A 10 14.98 -7.72 9.45
N ARG A 11 15.49 -7.19 10.58
CA ARG A 11 15.88 -5.78 10.69
C ARG A 11 17.20 -5.63 11.45
N VAL A 12 18.05 -4.72 10.98
CA VAL A 12 19.31 -4.31 11.64
C VAL A 12 19.28 -2.81 11.89
N ASN A 13 19.46 -2.40 13.15
CA ASN A 13 19.62 -1.00 13.55
C ASN A 13 20.98 -0.80 14.23
N ALA A 14 21.77 0.17 13.74
CA ALA A 14 23.06 0.54 14.33
C ALA A 14 23.20 2.05 14.44
N VAL A 15 24.03 2.51 15.38
CA VAL A 15 24.31 3.94 15.58
C VAL A 15 25.35 4.44 14.57
N SER A 16 26.22 3.58 14.07
CA SER A 16 27.27 3.90 13.11
C SER A 16 27.14 3.11 11.81
N THR A 17 28.07 2.25 11.49
CA THR A 17 28.02 1.40 10.29
C THR A 17 27.10 0.21 10.49
N ALA A 18 26.22 -0.04 9.52
CA ALA A 18 25.32 -1.19 9.52
C ALA A 18 25.39 -1.99 8.22
N SER A 19 25.18 -3.30 8.33
CA SER A 19 25.04 -4.20 7.18
C SER A 19 23.95 -5.23 7.44
N GLY A 20 23.14 -5.49 6.42
CA GLY A 20 22.10 -6.51 6.53
C GLY A 20 22.66 -7.93 6.60
N PHE A 21 23.74 -8.22 5.88
CA PHE A 21 24.34 -9.55 5.88
C PHE A 21 25.74 -9.56 6.50
N ALA A 22 26.70 -8.86 5.92
CA ALA A 22 28.07 -8.82 6.42
C ALA A 22 28.69 -7.42 6.32
N GLU A 23 29.32 -6.96 7.41
CA GLU A 23 30.09 -5.71 7.39
C GLU A 23 31.39 -5.88 6.61
N MET A 24 32.08 -7.01 6.75
CA MET A 24 33.33 -7.32 6.08
C MET A 24 33.37 -8.75 5.55
N SER A 25 33.86 -8.92 4.35
CA SER A 25 34.13 -10.22 3.74
C SER A 25 35.58 -10.35 3.32
N HIS A 26 36.22 -11.46 3.67
CA HIS A 26 37.62 -11.74 3.34
C HIS A 26 37.80 -13.19 2.91
N HIS A 27 38.32 -13.41 1.68
CA HIS A 27 38.49 -14.74 1.08
C HIS A 27 37.23 -15.61 1.18
N SER A 28 36.07 -15.07 0.77
CA SER A 28 34.77 -15.68 0.98
C SER A 28 34.07 -16.04 -0.32
N VAL A 29 33.29 -17.12 -0.27
CA VAL A 29 32.34 -17.52 -1.31
C VAL A 29 30.94 -17.41 -0.78
N MET A 30 30.12 -16.53 -1.37
CA MET A 30 28.70 -16.37 -1.05
C MET A 30 27.87 -16.67 -2.29
N GLU A 31 26.94 -17.59 -2.21
CA GLU A 31 26.17 -18.05 -3.36
C GLU A 31 24.72 -18.39 -3.02
N ASN A 32 23.79 -18.00 -3.88
CA ASN A 32 22.36 -18.29 -3.76
C ASN A 32 21.77 -17.75 -2.44
N ILE A 33 21.80 -16.43 -2.27
CA ILE A 33 21.30 -15.76 -1.05
C ILE A 33 20.15 -14.85 -1.42
N TYR A 34 19.03 -15.01 -0.69
CA TYR A 34 17.92 -14.09 -0.69
C TYR A 34 17.85 -13.38 0.67
N ALA A 35 17.95 -12.05 0.64
CA ALA A 35 17.93 -11.20 1.83
C ALA A 35 16.82 -10.15 1.74
N ASN A 36 15.91 -10.19 2.70
CA ASN A 36 14.89 -9.17 2.94
C ASN A 36 15.14 -8.57 4.32
N ILE A 37 16.12 -7.67 4.41
CA ILE A 37 16.57 -7.10 5.68
C ILE A 37 16.50 -5.58 5.59
N ASP A 38 15.69 -4.98 6.46
CA ASP A 38 15.71 -3.54 6.65
C ASP A 38 16.93 -3.14 7.46
N VAL A 39 17.70 -2.17 6.97
CA VAL A 39 18.94 -1.75 7.62
C VAL A 39 18.94 -0.25 7.89
N ASN A 40 19.16 0.13 9.14
CA ASN A 40 19.24 1.51 9.57
C ASN A 40 20.57 1.78 10.27
N GLY A 41 21.29 2.81 9.84
CA GLY A 41 22.60 3.20 10.37
C GLY A 41 23.08 4.54 9.82
N ALA A 42 24.21 5.03 10.34
CA ALA A 42 24.80 6.27 9.83
C ALA A 42 25.56 6.07 8.50
N ASP A 43 26.02 4.88 8.21
CA ASP A 43 26.68 4.46 6.96
C ASP A 43 26.50 2.94 6.77
N GLY A 44 26.65 2.42 5.57
CA GLY A 44 26.64 0.97 5.34
C GLY A 44 25.93 0.52 4.08
N ALA A 45 25.42 -0.72 4.12
CA ALA A 45 24.72 -1.33 2.99
C ALA A 45 23.73 -2.43 3.41
N GLY A 46 22.72 -2.67 2.57
CA GLY A 46 21.70 -3.70 2.80
C GLY A 46 22.23 -5.13 2.79
N PHE A 47 23.36 -5.40 2.15
CA PHE A 47 23.95 -6.74 2.13
C PHE A 47 25.42 -6.75 2.58
N LEU A 48 26.33 -6.01 1.94
CA LEU A 48 27.76 -6.08 2.21
C LEU A 48 28.40 -4.69 2.17
N VAL A 49 29.15 -4.32 3.22
CA VAL A 49 29.83 -3.00 3.29
C VAL A 49 31.23 -3.04 2.74
N ASN A 50 32.06 -3.99 3.15
CA ASN A 50 33.47 -4.08 2.76
C ASN A 50 33.86 -5.46 2.24
N SER A 51 34.77 -5.49 1.27
CA SER A 51 35.30 -6.71 0.66
C SER A 51 36.80 -6.61 0.51
N THR A 52 37.55 -7.59 1.03
CA THR A 52 39.02 -7.63 0.93
C THR A 52 39.49 -9.02 0.54
N GLY A 53 40.59 -9.10 -0.20
CA GLY A 53 41.13 -10.38 -0.72
C GLY A 53 40.32 -10.94 -1.91
N GLU A 54 40.52 -12.21 -2.23
CA GLU A 54 39.79 -12.88 -3.30
C GLU A 54 38.44 -13.38 -2.81
N ASN A 55 37.34 -12.77 -3.28
CA ASN A 55 35.99 -13.11 -2.92
C ASN A 55 35.14 -13.47 -4.15
N SER A 56 34.10 -14.26 -3.95
CA SER A 56 33.12 -14.62 -4.99
C SER A 56 31.71 -14.45 -4.44
N TYR A 57 30.96 -13.56 -5.07
CA TYR A 57 29.54 -13.26 -4.73
C TYR A 57 28.67 -13.56 -5.94
N LYS A 58 27.76 -14.53 -5.82
CA LYS A 58 26.97 -15.01 -6.96
C LYS A 58 25.52 -15.27 -6.59
N ASN A 59 24.60 -14.89 -7.48
CA ASN A 59 23.16 -15.12 -7.33
C ASN A 59 22.64 -14.53 -5.99
N ILE A 60 22.85 -13.24 -5.80
CA ILE A 60 22.43 -12.51 -4.58
C ILE A 60 21.22 -11.64 -4.90
N CYS A 61 20.19 -11.69 -4.06
CA CYS A 61 19.04 -10.80 -4.13
C CYS A 61 18.85 -10.13 -2.78
N SER A 62 18.97 -8.79 -2.73
CA SER A 62 18.74 -7.97 -1.53
C SER A 62 17.61 -6.98 -1.80
N ILE A 63 16.52 -7.08 -1.04
CA ILE A 63 15.28 -6.34 -1.31
C ILE A 63 14.78 -5.48 -0.14
N GLY A 64 15.40 -5.55 1.03
CA GLY A 64 15.04 -4.74 2.20
C GLY A 64 15.34 -3.25 2.01
N ASN A 65 14.69 -2.41 2.80
CA ASN A 65 14.94 -0.98 2.83
C ASN A 65 16.23 -0.67 3.60
N VAL A 66 16.92 0.38 3.22
CA VAL A 66 18.07 0.89 3.98
C VAL A 66 17.91 2.39 4.20
N ALA A 67 18.63 2.97 5.18
CA ALA A 67 18.63 4.42 5.39
C ALA A 67 19.08 5.15 4.11
N GLU A 68 18.58 6.39 3.91
CA GLU A 68 18.76 7.15 2.65
C GLU A 68 20.25 7.35 2.26
N ASN A 69 21.14 7.39 3.23
CA ASN A 69 22.59 7.54 3.07
C ASN A 69 23.34 6.19 2.91
N MET A 70 22.63 5.08 2.88
CA MET A 70 23.22 3.73 2.77
C MET A 70 22.97 3.11 1.40
N TYR A 71 23.82 2.18 0.98
CA TYR A 71 23.66 1.46 -0.28
C TYR A 71 22.66 0.31 -0.16
N LYS A 72 21.75 0.14 -1.14
CA LYS A 72 20.71 -0.90 -1.13
C LYS A 72 21.24 -2.32 -1.06
N LEU A 73 22.36 -2.60 -1.73
CA LEU A 73 23.00 -3.91 -1.72
C LEU A 73 24.42 -3.83 -1.18
N ALA A 74 25.31 -3.11 -1.84
CA ALA A 74 26.71 -3.02 -1.47
C ALA A 74 27.35 -1.71 -1.95
N LYS A 75 28.49 -1.33 -1.35
CA LYS A 75 29.28 -0.19 -1.85
C LYS A 75 29.83 -0.48 -3.26
N THR A 76 30.13 0.58 -4.01
CA THR A 76 30.38 0.54 -5.48
C THR A 76 31.65 -0.17 -5.91
N ASP A 77 32.59 -0.44 -5.01
CA ASP A 77 33.86 -1.15 -5.28
C ASP A 77 33.76 -2.67 -5.16
N ILE A 78 32.60 -3.20 -4.77
CA ILE A 78 32.37 -4.63 -4.61
C ILE A 78 31.74 -5.20 -5.88
N THR A 79 32.36 -6.24 -6.45
CA THR A 79 31.89 -6.88 -7.68
C THR A 79 31.12 -8.16 -7.39
N PHE A 80 29.99 -8.30 -8.05
CA PHE A 80 29.08 -9.45 -7.96
C PHE A 80 28.94 -10.15 -9.31
N THR A 81 28.57 -11.41 -9.26
CA THR A 81 28.06 -12.14 -10.42
C THR A 81 26.59 -12.41 -10.24
N ASN A 82 25.75 -11.70 -11.01
CA ASN A 82 24.29 -11.89 -10.99
C ASN A 82 23.65 -11.48 -9.65
N ALA A 83 23.72 -10.18 -9.30
CA ALA A 83 23.11 -9.64 -8.08
C ALA A 83 22.00 -8.62 -8.41
N TYR A 84 21.02 -8.52 -7.51
CA TYR A 84 19.82 -7.71 -7.69
C TYR A 84 19.43 -6.96 -6.42
N GLU A 85 18.96 -5.72 -6.61
CA GLU A 85 18.34 -4.88 -5.58
C GLU A 85 16.95 -4.41 -6.02
N LEU A 86 16.01 -4.22 -5.07
CA LEU A 86 14.67 -3.79 -5.40
C LEU A 86 14.63 -2.29 -5.76
N SER A 87 13.98 -1.94 -6.87
CA SER A 87 13.83 -0.55 -7.31
C SER A 87 13.11 0.34 -6.31
N ALA A 88 12.06 -0.18 -5.67
CA ALA A 88 11.24 0.53 -4.70
C ALA A 88 11.85 0.61 -3.29
N ALA A 89 12.91 -0.17 -2.97
CA ALA A 89 13.57 -0.05 -1.67
C ALA A 89 14.21 1.33 -1.49
N ASP A 90 14.23 1.81 -0.24
CA ASP A 90 14.93 3.05 0.11
C ASP A 90 16.45 2.88 0.07
N GLY A 91 17.19 3.99 -0.04
CA GLY A 91 18.65 4.00 -0.05
C GLY A 91 19.29 4.33 -1.40
N ILE A 92 20.62 4.42 -1.40
CA ILE A 92 21.43 4.69 -2.57
C ILE A 92 21.51 3.42 -3.43
N SER A 93 21.23 3.53 -4.73
CA SER A 93 21.36 2.39 -5.63
C SER A 93 22.81 1.91 -5.72
N SER A 94 22.99 0.58 -5.59
CA SER A 94 24.26 -0.10 -5.83
C SER A 94 24.40 -0.58 -7.29
N ALA A 95 23.33 -0.38 -8.08
CA ALA A 95 23.28 -0.88 -9.46
C ALA A 95 24.30 -0.14 -10.34
N ALA A 96 25.28 -0.88 -10.83
CA ALA A 96 26.25 -0.43 -11.81
C ALA A 96 26.69 -1.60 -12.68
N GLU A 97 26.84 -1.38 -13.98
CA GLU A 97 27.26 -2.43 -14.91
C GLU A 97 28.64 -3.03 -14.53
N ALA A 98 29.53 -2.17 -14.03
CA ALA A 98 30.90 -2.57 -13.65
C ALA A 98 30.93 -3.48 -12.41
N ASN A 99 29.96 -3.41 -11.52
CA ASN A 99 29.93 -4.22 -10.29
C ASN A 99 28.97 -5.41 -10.33
N GLY A 100 28.25 -5.61 -11.44
CA GLY A 100 27.35 -6.76 -11.65
C GLY A 100 26.05 -6.72 -10.84
N VAL A 101 25.69 -5.56 -10.28
CA VAL A 101 24.40 -5.34 -9.58
C VAL A 101 23.39 -4.72 -10.54
N LYS A 102 22.17 -5.20 -10.50
CA LYS A 102 21.05 -4.72 -11.32
C LYS A 102 19.86 -4.37 -10.42
N THR A 103 19.09 -3.38 -10.83
CA THR A 103 17.81 -3.07 -10.23
C THR A 103 16.72 -4.00 -10.76
N ILE A 104 15.85 -4.47 -9.89
CA ILE A 104 14.69 -5.31 -10.23
C ILE A 104 13.40 -4.65 -9.74
N GLY A 105 12.33 -4.82 -10.50
CA GLY A 105 10.99 -4.38 -10.18
C GLY A 105 10.05 -5.55 -9.85
N LYS A 106 8.90 -5.59 -10.51
CA LYS A 106 7.86 -6.62 -10.32
C LYS A 106 8.30 -8.05 -10.57
N GLU A 107 9.38 -8.25 -11.30
CA GLU A 107 9.93 -9.57 -11.61
C GLU A 107 10.28 -10.35 -10.34
N VAL A 108 10.56 -9.67 -9.22
CA VAL A 108 10.79 -10.31 -7.91
C VAL A 108 9.60 -11.17 -7.44
N TRP A 109 8.39 -10.90 -7.94
CA TRP A 109 7.20 -11.72 -7.66
C TRP A 109 6.95 -12.82 -8.70
N THR A 110 7.94 -13.22 -9.48
CA THR A 110 7.78 -14.24 -10.51
C THR A 110 8.72 -15.41 -10.30
N LYS A 111 8.22 -16.62 -10.53
CA LYS A 111 9.04 -17.83 -10.54
C LYS A 111 10.19 -17.72 -11.56
N ALA A 112 9.91 -17.15 -12.74
CA ALA A 112 10.89 -17.00 -13.82
C ALA A 112 12.13 -16.18 -13.38
N PHE A 113 11.95 -15.15 -12.55
CA PHE A 113 13.06 -14.40 -12.00
C PHE A 113 14.04 -15.29 -11.24
N TYR A 114 13.54 -16.13 -10.35
CA TYR A 114 14.39 -16.98 -9.51
C TYR A 114 15.02 -18.13 -10.26
N THR A 115 14.33 -18.70 -11.26
CA THR A 115 14.85 -19.85 -12.04
C THR A 115 15.76 -19.45 -13.19
N GLU A 116 15.37 -18.46 -13.98
CA GLU A 116 16.05 -18.11 -15.24
C GLU A 116 17.04 -16.96 -15.05
N THR A 117 16.72 -15.99 -14.19
CA THR A 117 17.48 -14.76 -14.02
C THR A 117 18.43 -14.85 -12.82
N LEU A 118 17.95 -15.07 -11.61
CA LEU A 118 18.77 -15.25 -10.41
C LEU A 118 19.45 -16.64 -10.37
N LYS A 119 18.88 -17.63 -11.06
CA LYS A 119 19.43 -18.98 -11.24
C LYS A 119 19.62 -19.74 -9.93
N LEU A 120 18.62 -19.66 -9.05
CA LEU A 120 18.61 -20.48 -7.85
C LEU A 120 18.48 -21.97 -8.21
N ASP A 121 19.15 -22.83 -7.47
CA ASP A 121 19.05 -24.27 -7.64
C ASP A 121 17.69 -24.77 -7.15
N ILE A 122 16.83 -25.15 -8.10
CA ILE A 122 15.47 -25.65 -7.80
C ILE A 122 15.47 -27.00 -7.07
N SER A 123 16.59 -27.70 -6.93
CA SER A 123 16.66 -28.87 -6.04
C SER A 123 16.68 -28.47 -4.57
N VAL A 124 17.11 -27.25 -4.25
CA VAL A 124 17.23 -26.69 -2.91
C VAL A 124 16.13 -25.64 -2.64
N TRP A 125 15.76 -24.85 -3.66
CA TRP A 125 14.81 -23.75 -3.53
C TRP A 125 13.43 -24.12 -4.06
N ASP A 126 12.39 -23.83 -3.26
CA ASP A 126 11.00 -23.79 -3.70
C ASP A 126 10.70 -22.37 -4.23
N VAL A 127 10.55 -22.28 -5.52
CA VAL A 127 10.28 -21.01 -6.22
C VAL A 127 8.82 -20.85 -6.65
N GLU A 128 7.98 -21.87 -6.45
CA GLU A 128 6.54 -21.80 -6.75
C GLU A 128 5.85 -20.75 -5.87
N ASN A 129 6.32 -20.58 -4.64
CA ASN A 129 5.81 -19.59 -3.69
C ASN A 129 6.09 -18.14 -4.11
N ALA A 130 7.01 -17.88 -5.03
CA ALA A 130 7.33 -16.52 -5.45
C ALA A 130 6.13 -15.78 -6.07
N GLU A 131 5.25 -16.47 -6.79
CA GLU A 131 4.06 -15.86 -7.39
C GLU A 131 2.97 -15.57 -6.36
N THR A 132 2.85 -16.39 -5.34
CA THR A 132 1.83 -16.24 -4.28
C THR A 132 2.34 -15.36 -3.15
N ASN A 133 3.50 -15.70 -2.60
CA ASN A 133 4.04 -15.07 -1.39
C ASN A 133 5.09 -13.98 -1.67
N GLY A 134 5.56 -13.87 -2.91
CA GLY A 134 6.49 -12.82 -3.32
C GLY A 134 7.97 -13.10 -3.06
N TYR A 135 8.34 -14.29 -2.60
CA TYR A 135 9.71 -14.69 -2.32
C TYR A 135 9.92 -16.19 -2.52
N PRO A 136 11.16 -16.65 -2.86
CA PRO A 136 11.49 -18.06 -2.89
C PRO A 136 11.67 -18.56 -1.46
N LEU A 137 11.46 -19.85 -1.23
CA LEU A 137 11.77 -20.52 0.04
C LEU A 137 12.83 -21.59 -0.22
N LEU A 138 13.57 -21.97 0.82
CA LEU A 138 14.29 -23.23 0.76
C LEU A 138 13.28 -24.38 0.81
N LYS A 139 13.44 -25.42 -0.01
CA LYS A 139 12.56 -26.60 0.03
C LYS A 139 12.51 -27.16 1.43
N GLU A 140 11.33 -27.66 1.80
CA GLU A 140 11.08 -28.25 3.10
C GLU A 140 10.88 -27.24 4.25
N PHE A 141 10.90 -25.92 3.96
CA PHE A 141 10.34 -24.96 4.89
C PHE A 141 8.81 -24.98 4.82
N ASN A 142 8.20 -25.57 5.82
CA ASN A 142 6.75 -25.48 6.00
C ASN A 142 6.43 -24.29 6.91
N VAL A 143 6.54 -23.07 6.39
CA VAL A 143 6.29 -21.84 7.15
C VAL A 143 5.23 -21.02 6.45
N ASN A 144 4.18 -20.71 7.18
CA ASN A 144 3.15 -19.78 6.72
C ASN A 144 3.66 -18.34 6.93
N LEU A 145 4.47 -17.84 6.01
CA LEU A 145 4.91 -16.44 6.02
C LEU A 145 3.89 -15.58 5.30
N SER A 146 3.66 -14.39 5.82
CA SER A 146 2.81 -13.40 5.13
C SER A 146 3.36 -13.08 3.74
N PRO A 147 2.49 -12.84 2.73
CA PRO A 147 2.93 -12.41 1.41
C PRO A 147 3.83 -11.17 1.49
N MET A 148 4.89 -11.17 0.70
CA MET A 148 5.79 -10.04 0.63
C MET A 148 5.08 -8.83 0.01
N THR A 149 5.14 -7.73 0.74
CA THR A 149 4.71 -6.42 0.26
C THR A 149 5.78 -5.37 0.57
N VAL A 150 5.75 -4.27 -0.17
CA VAL A 150 6.57 -3.10 0.14
C VAL A 150 5.82 -2.27 1.18
N GLU A 151 6.44 -2.03 2.33
CA GLU A 151 5.80 -1.28 3.41
C GLU A 151 5.81 0.23 3.14
N ILE A 152 4.68 0.86 3.49
CA ILE A 152 4.46 2.30 3.52
C ILE A 152 4.22 2.70 4.99
N GLN A 153 5.19 3.37 5.60
CA GLN A 153 5.15 3.72 7.04
C GLN A 153 5.10 5.23 7.30
N LYS A 154 5.47 6.03 6.32
CA LYS A 154 5.52 7.50 6.41
C LYS A 154 5.12 8.14 5.09
N PRO A 155 4.68 9.40 5.05
CA PRO A 155 4.21 10.07 3.83
C PRO A 155 5.19 9.99 2.64
N GLN A 156 6.49 10.13 2.89
CA GLN A 156 7.52 10.05 1.84
C GLN A 156 7.59 8.68 1.15
N ASP A 157 7.11 7.62 1.81
CA ASP A 157 7.10 6.27 1.22
C ASP A 157 6.13 6.15 0.03
N ILE A 158 5.20 7.09 -0.14
CA ILE A 158 4.33 7.14 -1.32
C ILE A 158 5.12 7.21 -2.64
N ARG A 159 6.33 7.78 -2.63
CA ARG A 159 7.25 7.75 -3.78
C ARG A 159 7.58 6.34 -4.28
N LYS A 160 7.49 5.33 -3.41
CA LYS A 160 7.71 3.91 -3.79
C LYS A 160 6.67 3.43 -4.79
N LEU A 161 5.44 3.97 -4.74
CA LEU A 161 4.39 3.68 -5.71
C LEU A 161 4.77 4.16 -7.13
N ASN A 162 5.45 5.31 -7.24
CA ASN A 162 5.96 5.80 -8.51
C ASN A 162 7.15 4.96 -9.05
N LYS A 163 7.99 4.43 -8.14
CA LYS A 163 9.14 3.60 -8.52
C LYS A 163 8.75 2.18 -8.92
N LEU A 164 7.61 1.69 -8.42
CA LEU A 164 7.11 0.33 -8.66
C LEU A 164 5.59 0.33 -8.79
N PRO A 165 5.03 0.96 -9.85
CA PRO A 165 3.59 1.19 -9.97
C PRO A 165 2.75 -0.08 -10.11
N GLU A 166 3.33 -1.22 -10.42
CA GLU A 166 2.72 -2.54 -10.44
C GLU A 166 2.98 -3.39 -9.19
N GLY A 167 3.59 -2.80 -8.16
CA GLY A 167 4.00 -3.49 -6.93
C GLY A 167 2.84 -3.84 -6.00
N ARG A 168 3.18 -4.63 -4.97
CA ARG A 168 2.29 -4.96 -3.86
C ARG A 168 2.72 -4.16 -2.63
N PHE A 169 1.81 -3.40 -2.04
CA PHE A 169 2.12 -2.51 -0.93
C PHE A 169 1.19 -2.76 0.25
N THR A 170 1.72 -2.55 1.45
CA THR A 170 0.94 -2.54 2.69
C THR A 170 1.24 -1.25 3.44
N ILE A 171 0.20 -0.52 3.84
CA ILE A 171 0.35 0.61 4.76
C ILE A 171 0.35 0.03 6.17
N THR A 172 1.38 0.32 6.95
CA THR A 172 1.61 -0.24 8.29
C THR A 172 1.65 0.82 9.38
N ALA A 173 1.34 2.08 9.04
CA ALA A 173 1.18 3.20 9.96
C ALA A 173 0.25 4.26 9.34
N ASP A 174 -0.38 5.07 10.18
CA ASP A 174 -1.13 6.24 9.73
C ASP A 174 -0.19 7.24 9.04
N LEU A 175 -0.62 7.82 7.91
CA LEU A 175 0.16 8.74 7.10
C LEU A 175 -0.44 10.15 7.20
N ASP A 176 0.33 11.10 7.74
CA ASP A 176 -0.09 12.50 7.85
C ASP A 176 0.67 13.39 6.86
N PHE A 177 -0.07 13.93 5.88
CA PHE A 177 0.43 14.80 4.82
C PHE A 177 0.24 16.30 5.14
N THR A 178 -0.18 16.67 6.34
CA THR A 178 -0.51 18.06 6.69
C THR A 178 0.65 19.02 6.41
N GLU A 179 1.87 18.58 6.68
CA GLU A 179 3.10 19.37 6.47
C GLU A 179 3.78 19.12 5.12
N TYR A 180 3.21 18.24 4.27
CA TYR A 180 3.81 17.85 2.99
C TYR A 180 3.00 18.37 1.81
N GLY A 181 3.65 19.01 0.84
CA GLY A 181 3.10 19.30 -0.47
C GLY A 181 3.37 18.17 -1.47
N ALA A 182 2.58 18.06 -2.55
CA ALA A 182 2.83 17.07 -3.60
C ALA A 182 4.21 17.25 -4.24
N ALA A 183 4.71 18.47 -4.38
CA ALA A 183 6.04 18.77 -4.92
C ALA A 183 7.16 18.17 -4.07
N GLU A 184 7.11 18.30 -2.75
CA GLU A 184 8.15 17.78 -1.84
C GLU A 184 8.26 16.24 -1.89
N ILE A 185 7.15 15.55 -2.26
CA ILE A 185 7.12 14.08 -2.40
C ILE A 185 7.64 13.67 -3.77
N THR A 186 7.48 14.49 -4.80
CA THR A 186 7.83 14.15 -6.19
C THR A 186 9.21 14.65 -6.63
N GLU A 187 9.75 15.74 -6.06
CA GLU A 187 11.02 16.36 -6.47
C GLU A 187 12.26 15.47 -6.28
N ASN A 188 12.30 14.60 -5.29
CA ASN A 188 13.40 13.65 -5.09
C ASN A 188 13.52 12.54 -6.16
N ILE A 189 12.63 12.49 -7.15
CA ILE A 189 12.73 11.55 -8.28
C ILE A 189 13.70 12.09 -9.35
N ALA A 190 13.85 13.40 -9.47
CA ALA A 190 14.66 14.05 -10.52
C ALA A 190 16.16 14.10 -10.18
N GLU A 191 16.55 14.17 -8.91
CA GLU A 191 17.96 14.32 -8.52
C GLU A 191 18.80 13.04 -8.73
N ASN A 192 18.20 11.86 -8.63
CA ASN A 192 18.93 10.59 -8.86
C ASN A 192 19.12 10.20 -10.34
N SER A 193 18.57 10.96 -11.28
CA SER A 193 18.72 10.69 -12.72
C SER A 193 19.75 11.58 -13.43
N ILE A 194 20.35 12.56 -12.75
CA ILE A 194 21.22 13.58 -13.37
C ILE A 194 22.73 13.40 -13.04
N GLU A 195 23.09 12.60 -12.03
CA GLU A 195 24.51 12.47 -11.62
C GLU A 195 25.37 11.48 -12.41
N ASN A 196 24.91 10.97 -13.55
CA ASN A 196 25.73 10.09 -14.40
C ASN A 196 26.34 10.76 -15.65
N ASN A 197 26.33 12.11 -15.78
CA ASN A 197 27.09 12.77 -16.85
C ASN A 197 27.42 14.21 -16.48
N ALA A 198 28.53 14.46 -15.82
CA ALA A 198 29.35 15.65 -16.06
C ALA A 198 30.67 15.55 -15.30
N ASP A 199 31.70 15.21 -16.03
CA ASP A 199 33.07 15.59 -15.70
C ASP A 199 33.27 17.10 -15.87
N ILE A 200 34.00 17.71 -14.90
CA ILE A 200 34.97 18.80 -15.06
C ILE A 200 34.50 20.25 -14.98
N ASN A 201 35.17 20.90 -14.02
CA ASN A 201 35.68 22.25 -13.88
C ASN A 201 34.95 23.26 -12.97
N ALA A 202 35.47 23.27 -11.79
CA ALA A 202 36.18 24.36 -11.06
C ALA A 202 35.68 25.80 -11.17
N ALA A 203 35.54 26.35 -9.99
CA ALA A 203 35.92 27.67 -9.49
C ALA A 203 34.89 28.79 -9.44
N ASP A 204 34.73 29.22 -8.19
CA ASP A 204 34.52 30.58 -7.69
C ASP A 204 33.21 31.32 -7.95
N SER A 205 32.46 31.55 -6.93
CA SER A 205 32.42 32.79 -6.09
C SER A 205 31.06 32.98 -5.39
N VAL A 206 31.13 32.98 -4.07
CA VAL A 206 30.71 34.02 -3.09
C VAL A 206 29.32 34.69 -3.24
N GLU A 207 28.56 34.45 -2.15
CA GLU A 207 27.63 35.36 -1.46
C GLU A 207 26.51 36.06 -2.25
N ASN A 208 25.27 35.74 -1.90
CA ASN A 208 24.42 36.73 -1.21
C ASN A 208 23.14 36.10 -0.63
N SER A 209 23.03 36.26 0.67
CA SER A 209 21.83 36.09 1.45
C SER A 209 20.74 37.07 1.00
N ALA A 210 19.59 36.59 0.63
CA ALA A 210 18.35 37.33 0.70
C ALA A 210 17.25 36.39 1.15
N GLU A 211 16.82 36.56 2.38
CA GLU A 211 15.56 36.04 2.90
C GLU A 211 14.43 36.56 1.99
N ASN A 212 13.90 35.69 1.15
CA ASN A 212 12.59 35.89 0.56
C ASN A 212 11.71 34.74 1.07
N HIS A 213 10.87 35.05 2.05
CA HIS A 213 9.61 34.35 2.25
C HIS A 213 8.76 34.59 0.98
N ALA A 214 9.00 33.81 -0.05
CA ALA A 214 8.03 33.60 -1.08
C ALA A 214 6.95 32.71 -0.44
N GLU A 215 5.73 33.23 -0.31
CA GLU A 215 4.54 32.42 -0.15
C GLU A 215 4.57 31.38 -1.28
N GLU A 216 4.86 30.13 -0.94
CA GLU A 216 4.80 29.00 -1.86
C GLU A 216 3.37 28.90 -2.35
N THR A 217 3.09 29.43 -3.53
CA THR A 217 1.90 29.07 -4.28
C THR A 217 2.03 27.60 -4.57
N ALA A 218 1.31 26.78 -3.81
CA ALA A 218 1.16 25.34 -4.04
C ALA A 218 0.87 25.15 -5.53
N GLN A 219 1.71 24.42 -6.23
CA GLN A 219 1.55 24.14 -7.65
C GLN A 219 0.33 23.21 -7.77
N ALA A 220 -0.83 23.82 -8.04
CA ALA A 220 -2.11 23.16 -8.15
C ALA A 220 -2.01 22.12 -9.29
N GLY A 221 -2.25 20.83 -9.00
CA GLY A 221 -2.45 19.80 -10.00
C GLY A 221 -1.46 18.63 -10.03
N THR A 222 -0.54 18.50 -9.08
CA THR A 222 0.36 17.33 -9.06
C THR A 222 -0.19 16.27 -8.10
N CYS A 223 -0.58 15.09 -8.62
CA CYS A 223 -0.95 13.95 -7.78
C CYS A 223 0.28 13.39 -7.05
N LEU A 224 0.07 12.73 -5.90
CA LEU A 224 1.15 12.06 -5.16
C LEU A 224 1.76 10.91 -5.97
N VAL A 225 0.93 10.18 -6.71
CA VAL A 225 1.34 9.11 -7.64
C VAL A 225 1.05 9.56 -9.06
N THR A 226 2.10 9.86 -9.82
CA THR A 226 2.03 10.40 -11.19
C THR A 226 2.02 9.33 -12.26
N GLU A 227 2.60 8.17 -11.95
CA GLU A 227 2.56 7.01 -12.82
C GLU A 227 1.20 6.30 -12.79
N THR A 228 0.86 5.56 -13.84
CA THR A 228 -0.33 4.70 -13.83
C THR A 228 -0.13 3.55 -12.85
N PHE A 229 -0.86 3.58 -11.75
CA PHE A 229 -0.75 2.54 -10.73
C PHE A 229 -1.62 1.32 -11.10
N THR A 230 -0.99 0.17 -11.31
CA THR A 230 -1.63 -1.11 -11.65
C THR A 230 -1.43 -2.20 -10.58
N GLY A 231 -0.69 -1.87 -9.53
CA GLY A 231 -0.38 -2.75 -8.41
C GLY A 231 -1.53 -2.93 -7.41
N SER A 232 -1.17 -3.26 -6.19
CA SER A 232 -2.15 -3.39 -5.09
C SER A 232 -1.66 -2.70 -3.82
N ILE A 233 -2.59 -2.08 -3.10
CA ILE A 233 -2.38 -1.51 -1.77
C ILE A 233 -3.39 -2.12 -0.81
N ASN A 234 -2.90 -2.73 0.27
CA ASN A 234 -3.71 -3.01 1.45
C ASN A 234 -3.41 -1.94 2.50
N GLY A 235 -4.41 -1.14 2.83
CA GLY A 235 -4.30 -0.07 3.82
C GLY A 235 -4.23 -0.54 5.27
N GLY A 236 -4.50 -1.83 5.56
CA GLY A 236 -4.47 -2.38 6.92
C GLY A 236 -5.42 -1.69 7.92
N GLY A 237 -6.42 -0.94 7.45
CA GLY A 237 -7.27 -0.10 8.30
C GLY A 237 -6.64 1.24 8.71
N HIS A 238 -5.43 1.54 8.24
CA HIS A 238 -4.74 2.79 8.54
C HIS A 238 -5.34 4.00 7.81
N LYS A 239 -4.95 5.19 8.26
CA LYS A 239 -5.46 6.48 7.80
C LYS A 239 -4.42 7.24 6.98
N VAL A 240 -4.90 7.87 5.91
CA VAL A 240 -4.15 8.85 5.12
C VAL A 240 -4.81 10.20 5.32
N SER A 241 -4.14 11.14 5.95
CA SER A 241 -4.71 12.43 6.36
C SER A 241 -3.95 13.63 5.80
N GLY A 242 -4.63 14.77 5.75
CA GLY A 242 -4.01 16.07 5.45
C GLY A 242 -3.56 16.26 4.00
N MET A 243 -3.96 15.40 3.06
CA MET A 243 -3.62 15.55 1.64
C MET A 243 -4.17 16.85 1.06
N LYS A 244 -3.40 17.45 0.14
CA LYS A 244 -3.74 18.68 -0.60
C LYS A 244 -3.88 18.44 -2.12
N SER A 245 -3.78 17.19 -2.57
CA SER A 245 -3.92 16.74 -3.95
C SER A 245 -4.47 15.32 -4.01
N ALA A 246 -4.89 14.86 -5.18
CA ALA A 246 -5.29 13.47 -5.36
C ALA A 246 -4.13 12.51 -5.09
N MET A 247 -4.44 11.32 -4.57
CA MET A 247 -3.43 10.29 -4.37
C MET A 247 -2.89 9.79 -5.72
N PHE A 248 -3.77 9.47 -6.67
CA PHE A 248 -3.38 8.94 -7.98
C PHE A 248 -3.79 9.84 -9.14
N LYS A 249 -2.90 10.02 -10.11
CA LYS A 249 -3.25 10.55 -11.43
C LYS A 249 -4.10 9.55 -12.21
N GLN A 250 -3.65 8.29 -12.27
CA GLN A 250 -4.41 7.18 -12.85
C GLN A 250 -4.28 5.91 -12.02
N LEU A 251 -5.43 5.36 -11.61
CA LEU A 251 -5.51 4.11 -10.86
C LEU A 251 -6.13 3.03 -11.75
N SER A 252 -5.40 1.93 -11.96
CA SER A 252 -5.87 0.71 -12.64
C SER A 252 -5.60 -0.55 -11.80
N GLY A 253 -5.20 -0.37 -10.55
CA GLY A 253 -4.84 -1.42 -9.62
C GLY A 253 -5.92 -1.72 -8.56
N LYS A 254 -5.50 -2.33 -7.47
CA LYS A 254 -6.35 -2.71 -6.35
C LYS A 254 -6.04 -1.87 -5.11
N ILE A 255 -7.06 -1.31 -4.49
CA ILE A 255 -6.96 -0.61 -3.19
C ILE A 255 -7.96 -1.22 -2.22
N GLU A 256 -7.51 -1.57 -1.02
CA GLU A 256 -8.40 -2.11 0.01
C GLU A 256 -8.02 -1.66 1.42
N ASN A 257 -9.03 -1.61 2.31
CA ASN A 257 -8.88 -1.36 3.75
C ASN A 257 -8.15 -0.06 4.09
N LEU A 258 -8.60 1.09 3.56
CA LEU A 258 -7.96 2.39 3.71
C LEU A 258 -8.96 3.48 4.09
N GLU A 259 -8.55 4.40 4.93
CA GLU A 259 -9.34 5.58 5.27
C GLU A 259 -8.60 6.87 4.89
N PHE A 260 -9.29 7.78 4.17
CA PHE A 260 -8.83 9.14 3.91
C PHE A 260 -9.49 10.12 4.87
N ARG A 261 -8.70 10.94 5.56
CA ARG A 261 -9.22 11.91 6.55
C ARG A 261 -8.70 13.32 6.33
N ASN A 262 -9.55 14.31 6.61
CA ASN A 262 -9.17 15.73 6.65
C ASN A 262 -8.41 16.14 5.38
N VAL A 263 -8.94 15.79 4.21
CA VAL A 263 -8.35 16.12 2.91
C VAL A 263 -8.92 17.44 2.40
N LEU A 264 -8.06 18.36 2.00
CA LEU A 264 -8.45 19.62 1.38
C LEU A 264 -7.77 19.75 0.00
N VAL A 265 -8.56 19.60 -1.07
CA VAL A 265 -8.07 19.85 -2.43
C VAL A 265 -8.79 21.07 -3.00
N ASP A 266 -8.05 22.15 -3.22
CA ASP A 266 -8.54 23.35 -3.91
C ASP A 266 -7.76 23.54 -5.21
N ASN A 267 -8.44 23.32 -6.34
CA ASN A 267 -7.84 23.41 -7.67
C ASN A 267 -8.64 24.37 -8.54
N GLU A 268 -8.09 25.54 -8.83
CA GLU A 268 -8.75 26.59 -9.58
C GLU A 268 -8.84 26.33 -11.09
N THR A 269 -8.06 25.39 -11.61
CA THR A 269 -7.90 25.14 -13.06
C THR A 269 -8.29 23.75 -13.51
N ALA A 270 -8.41 22.80 -12.59
CA ALA A 270 -8.72 21.38 -12.88
C ALA A 270 -9.71 20.79 -11.86
N GLY A 271 -10.00 19.52 -11.96
CA GLY A 271 -10.82 18.79 -10.99
C GLY A 271 -10.13 18.67 -9.62
N ALA A 272 -10.92 18.61 -8.55
CA ALA A 272 -10.46 18.31 -7.22
C ALA A 272 -10.89 16.88 -6.83
N ASN A 273 -9.92 16.03 -6.54
CA ASN A 273 -10.15 14.60 -6.27
C ASN A 273 -9.35 14.13 -5.05
N VAL A 274 -9.81 13.05 -4.40
CA VAL A 274 -9.10 12.45 -3.27
C VAL A 274 -8.34 11.21 -3.71
N LEU A 275 -9.07 10.19 -4.21
CA LEU A 275 -8.46 8.92 -4.60
C LEU A 275 -7.71 9.04 -5.92
N ALA A 276 -8.39 9.47 -6.99
CA ALA A 276 -7.76 9.52 -8.30
C ALA A 276 -8.43 10.56 -9.23
N GLU A 277 -7.64 11.18 -10.11
CA GLU A 277 -8.18 11.96 -11.24
C GLU A 277 -8.90 11.05 -12.23
N THR A 278 -8.32 9.87 -12.51
CA THR A 278 -8.92 8.85 -13.35
C THR A 278 -8.75 7.44 -12.76
N THR A 279 -9.81 6.63 -12.93
CA THR A 279 -9.75 5.18 -12.64
C THR A 279 -10.11 4.38 -13.88
N HIS A 280 -9.44 3.25 -14.11
CA HIS A 280 -9.70 2.40 -15.26
C HIS A 280 -9.52 0.91 -14.91
N ASN A 281 -10.61 0.15 -14.93
CA ASN A 281 -10.63 -1.26 -14.52
C ASN A 281 -10.01 -1.50 -13.11
N ALA A 282 -10.09 -0.53 -12.23
CA ALA A 282 -9.60 -0.62 -10.87
C ALA A 282 -10.54 -1.46 -9.99
N ASN A 283 -10.01 -1.98 -8.88
CA ASN A 283 -10.80 -2.67 -7.86
C ASN A 283 -10.56 -1.99 -6.51
N VAL A 284 -11.58 -1.31 -6.00
CA VAL A 284 -11.51 -0.54 -4.75
C VAL A 284 -12.52 -1.10 -3.76
N LYS A 285 -12.04 -1.55 -2.60
CA LYS A 285 -12.89 -2.20 -1.61
C LYS A 285 -12.58 -1.72 -0.20
N ASN A 286 -13.63 -1.50 0.59
CA ASN A 286 -13.52 -1.10 1.99
C ASN A 286 -12.62 0.14 2.15
N VAL A 287 -13.00 1.22 1.45
CA VAL A 287 -12.30 2.51 1.47
C VAL A 287 -13.24 3.60 1.97
N HIS A 288 -12.78 4.35 2.94
CA HIS A 288 -13.57 5.34 3.66
C HIS A 288 -13.00 6.75 3.48
N PHE A 289 -13.87 7.74 3.37
CA PHE A 289 -13.52 9.15 3.25
C PHE A 289 -14.25 9.94 4.32
N ASN A 290 -13.54 10.71 5.14
CA ASN A 290 -14.14 11.46 6.24
C ASN A 290 -13.47 12.85 6.41
N GLY A 291 -14.27 13.92 6.49
CA GLY A 291 -13.76 15.28 6.63
C GLY A 291 -13.08 15.76 5.33
N ILE A 292 -13.79 15.69 4.20
CA ILE A 292 -13.26 15.99 2.88
C ILE A 292 -13.76 17.35 2.38
N THR A 293 -12.85 18.21 1.94
CA THR A 293 -13.21 19.45 1.26
C THR A 293 -12.62 19.48 -0.14
N LEU A 294 -13.48 19.57 -1.15
CA LEU A 294 -13.10 19.63 -2.56
C LEU A 294 -13.61 20.93 -3.20
N ARG A 295 -12.72 21.69 -3.82
CA ARG A 295 -13.05 22.88 -4.63
C ARG A 295 -12.39 22.75 -5.97
N GLY A 296 -13.15 22.40 -7.02
CA GLY A 296 -12.59 22.11 -8.34
C GLY A 296 -13.17 22.97 -9.48
N ALA A 297 -12.39 23.13 -10.54
CA ALA A 297 -12.80 23.73 -11.82
C ALA A 297 -12.83 22.71 -12.95
N GLY A 298 -13.08 21.43 -12.64
CA GLY A 298 -13.20 20.32 -13.57
C GLY A 298 -13.91 19.15 -12.91
N TYR A 299 -13.64 17.93 -13.32
CA TYR A 299 -14.25 16.72 -12.75
C TYR A 299 -13.93 16.60 -11.25
N THR A 300 -14.92 16.87 -10.41
CA THR A 300 -14.73 17.01 -8.95
C THR A 300 -15.51 15.94 -8.17
N GLY A 301 -14.83 15.22 -7.28
CA GLY A 301 -15.39 14.15 -6.46
C GLY A 301 -14.31 13.29 -5.82
N MET A 302 -14.65 12.25 -5.07
CA MET A 302 -13.63 11.31 -4.57
C MET A 302 -12.83 10.73 -5.75
N ILE A 303 -13.50 10.55 -6.90
CA ILE A 303 -12.95 10.14 -8.19
C ILE A 303 -13.39 11.14 -9.26
N GLY A 304 -12.46 11.60 -10.11
CA GLY A 304 -12.79 12.49 -11.21
C GLY A 304 -13.53 11.76 -12.33
N LYS A 305 -12.88 10.79 -12.96
CA LYS A 305 -13.47 9.95 -14.02
C LYS A 305 -13.21 8.48 -13.76
N ASP A 306 -14.22 7.66 -13.98
CA ASP A 306 -14.06 6.21 -13.96
C ASP A 306 -14.46 5.55 -15.28
N THR A 307 -13.78 4.45 -15.62
CA THR A 307 -14.15 3.56 -16.70
C THR A 307 -13.93 2.10 -16.32
N GLY A 308 -15.02 1.36 -16.17
CA GLY A 308 -15.00 -0.11 -16.03
C GLY A 308 -14.53 -0.64 -14.67
N SER A 309 -14.37 0.21 -13.67
CA SER A 309 -13.89 -0.21 -12.35
C SER A 309 -14.98 -0.85 -11.49
N THR A 310 -14.56 -1.52 -10.43
CA THR A 310 -15.44 -2.09 -9.40
C THR A 310 -15.15 -1.45 -8.04
N PHE A 311 -16.19 -0.94 -7.41
CA PHE A 311 -16.16 -0.33 -6.08
C PHE A 311 -17.11 -1.05 -5.15
N SER A 312 -16.66 -1.36 -3.94
CA SER A 312 -17.52 -2.00 -2.94
C SER A 312 -17.16 -1.58 -1.51
N GLN A 313 -18.15 -1.44 -0.66
CA GLN A 313 -17.97 -1.03 0.74
C GLN A 313 -17.25 0.33 0.85
N ILE A 314 -17.80 1.34 0.19
CA ILE A 314 -17.24 2.70 0.19
C ILE A 314 -18.09 3.61 1.07
N SER A 315 -17.48 4.39 1.95
CA SER A 315 -18.21 5.47 2.65
C SER A 315 -17.60 6.84 2.40
N VAL A 316 -18.46 7.84 2.29
CA VAL A 316 -18.08 9.27 2.30
C VAL A 316 -18.90 9.96 3.37
N GLN A 317 -18.23 10.55 4.33
CA GLN A 317 -18.86 11.24 5.46
C GLN A 317 -18.22 12.62 5.66
N ASN A 318 -19.02 13.58 6.09
CA ASN A 318 -18.54 14.94 6.37
C ASN A 318 -17.78 15.53 5.18
N ALA A 319 -18.40 15.58 4.00
CA ALA A 319 -17.78 16.11 2.81
C ALA A 319 -18.43 17.41 2.32
N ASP A 320 -17.61 18.39 1.93
CA ASP A 320 -17.99 19.63 1.26
C ASP A 320 -17.40 19.61 -0.16
N VAL A 321 -18.26 19.55 -1.17
CA VAL A 321 -17.89 19.50 -2.58
C VAL A 321 -18.39 20.74 -3.29
N THR A 322 -17.50 21.64 -3.67
CA THR A 322 -17.82 22.83 -4.46
C THR A 322 -17.25 22.70 -5.87
N THR A 323 -18.10 22.82 -6.89
CA THR A 323 -17.65 22.82 -8.28
C THR A 323 -17.81 24.19 -8.94
N ARG A 324 -16.77 24.59 -9.67
CA ARG A 324 -16.73 25.81 -10.51
C ARG A 324 -16.93 25.48 -12.00
N ALA A 325 -17.11 24.21 -12.33
CA ALA A 325 -17.32 23.70 -13.70
C ALA A 325 -18.33 22.55 -13.73
N ASP A 326 -18.69 22.09 -14.91
CA ASP A 326 -19.55 20.92 -15.07
C ASP A 326 -18.86 19.64 -14.54
N TYR A 327 -19.68 18.66 -14.22
CA TYR A 327 -19.31 17.33 -13.73
C TYR A 327 -18.75 17.30 -12.30
N ALA A 328 -19.66 17.15 -11.36
CA ALA A 328 -19.31 16.85 -9.97
C ALA A 328 -20.25 15.79 -9.35
N GLY A 329 -19.68 14.98 -8.48
CA GLY A 329 -20.42 14.03 -7.65
C GLY A 329 -19.60 13.66 -6.45
N VAL A 330 -20.24 13.45 -5.31
CA VAL A 330 -19.51 13.11 -4.08
C VAL A 330 -18.63 11.89 -4.30
N PHE A 331 -19.20 10.81 -4.84
CA PHE A 331 -18.42 9.61 -5.15
C PHE A 331 -17.59 9.77 -6.43
N ALA A 332 -18.22 10.12 -7.55
CA ALA A 332 -17.54 10.29 -8.83
C ALA A 332 -18.18 11.40 -9.68
N ALA A 333 -17.36 12.22 -10.33
CA ALA A 333 -17.89 13.21 -11.24
C ALA A 333 -18.45 12.58 -12.53
N ASN A 334 -17.75 11.57 -13.08
CA ASN A 334 -18.20 10.81 -14.24
C ASN A 334 -17.85 9.33 -14.08
N ALA A 335 -18.80 8.42 -14.32
CA ALA A 335 -18.62 6.98 -14.25
C ALA A 335 -19.20 6.29 -15.48
N ALA A 336 -18.42 5.44 -16.14
CA ALA A 336 -18.81 4.71 -17.33
C ALA A 336 -18.48 3.22 -17.25
N GLY A 337 -19.48 2.33 -17.43
CA GLY A 337 -19.30 0.88 -17.33
C GLY A 337 -18.93 0.38 -15.94
N THR A 338 -19.10 1.18 -14.93
CA THR A 338 -18.67 0.99 -13.53
C THR A 338 -19.61 0.04 -12.79
N GLN A 339 -19.04 -0.77 -11.88
CA GLN A 339 -19.78 -1.60 -10.93
C GLN A 339 -19.62 -1.05 -9.51
N ILE A 340 -20.72 -0.80 -8.81
CA ILE A 340 -20.74 -0.13 -7.51
C ILE A 340 -21.67 -0.88 -6.55
N PHE A 341 -21.15 -1.28 -5.40
CA PHE A 341 -21.89 -2.05 -4.41
C PHE A 341 -21.64 -1.53 -3.00
N ASP A 342 -22.72 -1.44 -2.21
CA ASP A 342 -22.63 -1.10 -0.79
C ASP A 342 -21.89 0.23 -0.55
N VAL A 343 -22.52 1.34 -0.95
CA VAL A 343 -21.96 2.71 -0.80
C VAL A 343 -22.82 3.52 0.17
N LEU A 344 -22.17 4.20 1.09
CA LEU A 344 -22.75 5.11 2.06
C LEU A 344 -22.23 6.54 1.85
N ILE A 345 -23.12 7.50 1.70
CA ILE A 345 -22.80 8.93 1.69
C ILE A 345 -23.69 9.61 2.75
N THR A 346 -23.09 10.32 3.69
CA THR A 346 -23.80 11.02 4.77
C THR A 346 -23.11 12.32 5.15
N ASP A 347 -23.86 13.24 5.73
CA ASP A 347 -23.36 14.51 6.23
C ASP A 347 -22.56 15.27 5.16
N THR A 348 -23.10 15.33 3.93
CA THR A 348 -22.37 15.82 2.77
C THR A 348 -23.13 16.95 2.10
N GLU A 349 -22.38 18.00 1.71
CA GLU A 349 -22.92 19.15 1.00
C GLU A 349 -22.26 19.26 -0.39
N VAL A 350 -23.08 19.56 -1.42
CA VAL A 350 -22.60 19.84 -2.77
C VAL A 350 -23.09 21.21 -3.19
N ALA A 351 -22.19 22.15 -3.41
CA ALA A 351 -22.52 23.49 -3.93
C ALA A 351 -22.16 23.62 -5.40
N THR A 352 -23.14 24.03 -6.23
CA THR A 352 -22.94 24.12 -7.67
C THR A 352 -23.81 25.19 -8.34
N SER A 353 -23.24 25.77 -9.42
CA SER A 353 -23.97 26.55 -10.41
C SER A 353 -23.93 25.91 -11.82
N ASN A 354 -23.44 24.69 -11.94
CA ASN A 354 -23.03 24.02 -13.18
C ASN A 354 -23.85 22.76 -13.43
N ALA A 355 -23.72 22.18 -14.62
CA ALA A 355 -24.44 21.00 -15.07
C ALA A 355 -23.75 19.68 -14.68
N TYR A 356 -24.47 18.57 -14.79
CA TYR A 356 -24.01 17.21 -14.50
C TYR A 356 -23.50 17.05 -13.06
N VAL A 357 -24.32 17.44 -12.12
CA VAL A 357 -23.98 17.40 -10.69
C VAL A 357 -24.94 16.51 -9.92
N GLY A 358 -24.40 15.60 -9.13
CA GLY A 358 -25.16 14.67 -8.28
C GLY A 358 -24.58 14.53 -6.89
N GLY A 359 -25.44 14.29 -5.90
CA GLY A 359 -25.03 13.96 -4.55
C GLY A 359 -24.28 12.62 -4.45
N PHE A 360 -24.43 11.76 -5.45
CA PHE A 360 -23.67 10.51 -5.60
C PHE A 360 -22.76 10.58 -6.83
N ILE A 361 -23.30 10.63 -8.03
CA ILE A 361 -22.54 10.69 -9.29
C ILE A 361 -23.06 11.85 -10.15
N GLY A 362 -22.14 12.60 -10.78
CA GLY A 362 -22.50 13.67 -11.70
C GLY A 362 -23.10 13.14 -13.00
N ASN A 363 -22.39 12.29 -13.72
CA ASN A 363 -22.84 11.64 -14.95
C ASN A 363 -22.55 10.13 -14.90
N ALA A 364 -23.56 9.31 -15.18
CA ALA A 364 -23.52 7.86 -15.08
C ALA A 364 -23.89 7.20 -16.43
N GLU A 365 -22.94 6.51 -17.07
CA GLU A 365 -23.13 5.83 -18.33
C GLU A 365 -22.95 4.33 -18.20
N ARG A 366 -23.99 3.53 -18.46
CA ARG A 366 -23.92 2.05 -18.40
C ARG A 366 -23.37 1.51 -17.10
N ILE A 367 -23.67 2.14 -15.96
CA ILE A 367 -23.23 1.68 -14.66
C ILE A 367 -24.15 0.58 -14.11
N THR A 368 -23.61 -0.21 -13.19
CA THR A 368 -24.40 -1.07 -12.30
C THR A 368 -24.15 -0.63 -10.85
N ALA A 369 -25.15 -0.08 -10.19
CA ALA A 369 -25.05 0.35 -8.80
C ALA A 369 -26.12 -0.34 -7.94
N GLN A 370 -25.74 -0.89 -6.80
CA GLN A 370 -26.67 -1.55 -5.89
C GLN A 370 -26.36 -1.20 -4.44
N LYS A 371 -27.43 -1.02 -3.64
CA LYS A 371 -27.34 -0.77 -2.21
C LYS A 371 -26.52 0.48 -1.88
N VAL A 372 -26.87 1.57 -2.56
CA VAL A 372 -26.33 2.91 -2.30
C VAL A 372 -27.29 3.67 -1.41
N PHE A 373 -26.81 4.18 -0.29
CA PHE A 373 -27.52 5.15 0.54
C PHE A 373 -26.78 6.48 0.44
N ALA A 374 -27.42 7.50 -0.12
CA ALA A 374 -26.84 8.82 -0.27
C ALA A 374 -27.72 9.90 0.34
N ASP A 375 -27.21 10.48 1.43
CA ASP A 375 -27.75 11.66 2.10
C ASP A 375 -26.80 12.83 1.87
N ALA A 376 -26.97 13.45 0.69
CA ALA A 376 -26.19 14.60 0.25
C ALA A 376 -27.10 15.79 0.00
N GLU A 377 -26.82 16.92 0.60
CA GLU A 377 -27.52 18.18 0.37
C GLU A 377 -26.97 18.91 -0.84
N LEU A 378 -27.81 19.19 -1.83
CA LEU A 378 -27.41 19.89 -3.04
C LEU A 378 -27.86 21.35 -3.00
N ASN A 379 -26.93 22.28 -2.89
CA ASN A 379 -27.15 23.72 -2.84
C ASN A 379 -26.96 24.37 -4.20
N ILE A 380 -28.02 25.04 -4.71
CA ILE A 380 -28.04 25.68 -6.03
C ILE A 380 -28.35 27.17 -5.88
N PRO A 381 -27.44 28.09 -6.29
CA PRO A 381 -27.67 29.52 -6.25
C PRO A 381 -28.88 29.98 -7.07
N TYR A 382 -29.55 31.07 -6.64
CA TYR A 382 -30.75 31.65 -7.26
C TYR A 382 -30.60 31.98 -8.75
N THR A 383 -29.41 32.37 -9.18
CA THR A 383 -29.17 32.93 -10.53
C THR A 383 -29.05 31.89 -11.64
N VAL A 384 -29.07 30.59 -11.31
CA VAL A 384 -28.79 29.52 -12.28
C VAL A 384 -29.82 28.41 -12.24
N SER A 385 -30.06 27.82 -13.38
CA SER A 385 -30.90 26.63 -13.56
C SER A 385 -30.06 25.54 -14.22
N PRO A 386 -29.14 24.89 -13.49
CA PRO A 386 -28.24 23.92 -14.06
C PRO A 386 -29.02 22.70 -14.58
N GLN A 387 -28.65 22.24 -15.78
CA GLN A 387 -29.19 21.00 -16.36
C GLN A 387 -28.50 19.78 -15.77
N ASN A 388 -29.14 18.62 -15.88
CA ASN A 388 -28.55 17.35 -15.44
C ASN A 388 -28.02 17.40 -14.00
N THR A 389 -28.85 17.90 -13.09
CA THR A 389 -28.49 18.13 -11.69
C THR A 389 -29.58 17.55 -10.78
N ALA A 390 -29.19 16.67 -9.83
CA ALA A 390 -30.10 16.02 -8.89
C ALA A 390 -29.40 15.63 -7.59
N ALA A 391 -30.17 15.42 -6.50
CA ALA A 391 -29.62 15.05 -5.21
C ALA A 391 -28.90 13.68 -5.21
N PHE A 392 -29.18 12.81 -6.18
CA PHE A 392 -28.54 11.49 -6.27
C PHE A 392 -27.63 11.38 -7.49
N ILE A 393 -28.17 11.27 -8.70
CA ILE A 393 -27.39 11.19 -9.94
C ILE A 393 -27.80 12.32 -10.85
N GLY A 394 -26.85 13.17 -11.26
CA GLY A 394 -27.13 14.31 -12.14
C GLY A 394 -27.74 13.86 -13.46
N GLN A 395 -27.10 12.96 -14.17
CA GLN A 395 -27.65 12.28 -15.34
C GLN A 395 -27.32 10.78 -15.33
N ALA A 396 -28.30 9.94 -15.69
CA ALA A 396 -28.12 8.50 -15.84
C ALA A 396 -28.53 8.05 -17.25
N SER A 397 -27.68 7.27 -17.94
CA SER A 397 -28.07 6.64 -19.21
C SER A 397 -29.12 5.55 -19.01
N GLU A 398 -29.98 5.31 -20.00
CA GLU A 398 -31.02 4.27 -19.97
C GLU A 398 -30.47 2.84 -19.81
N ASP A 399 -29.23 2.60 -20.22
CA ASP A 399 -28.53 1.32 -20.08
C ASP A 399 -27.92 1.10 -18.70
N SER A 400 -28.02 2.08 -17.80
CA SER A 400 -27.59 1.96 -16.41
C SER A 400 -28.57 1.11 -15.59
N LYS A 401 -28.07 0.46 -14.52
CA LYS A 401 -28.86 -0.39 -13.60
C LYS A 401 -28.60 0.02 -12.16
N ILE A 402 -29.46 0.86 -11.63
CA ILE A 402 -29.41 1.32 -10.23
C ILE A 402 -30.53 0.61 -9.46
N GLN A 403 -30.16 -0.14 -8.41
CA GLN A 403 -31.12 -1.00 -7.71
C GLN A 403 -30.93 -0.94 -6.19
N TYR A 404 -32.04 -1.08 -5.45
CA TYR A 404 -32.04 -1.14 -3.98
C TYR A 404 -31.27 0.02 -3.35
N SER A 405 -31.49 1.23 -3.87
CA SER A 405 -30.70 2.41 -3.50
C SER A 405 -31.63 3.54 -3.02
N THR A 406 -31.13 4.39 -2.13
CA THR A 406 -31.91 5.49 -1.53
C THR A 406 -31.22 6.83 -1.77
N ALA A 407 -31.97 7.78 -2.34
CA ALA A 407 -31.66 9.20 -2.34
C ALA A 407 -32.29 9.83 -1.09
N ALA A 408 -31.55 9.91 -0.01
CA ALA A 408 -32.02 10.43 1.27
C ALA A 408 -31.89 11.95 1.37
N GLY A 409 -30.91 12.55 0.68
CA GLY A 409 -30.66 13.98 0.66
C GLY A 409 -31.69 14.81 -0.10
N GLY A 410 -31.52 16.10 -0.05
CA GLY A 410 -32.41 17.07 -0.66
C GLY A 410 -31.73 18.02 -1.64
N VAL A 411 -32.54 18.74 -2.43
CA VAL A 411 -32.09 19.83 -3.28
C VAL A 411 -32.64 21.15 -2.71
N TYR A 412 -31.73 22.07 -2.45
CA TYR A 412 -32.01 23.37 -1.80
C TYR A 412 -31.73 24.51 -2.80
N PRO A 413 -32.70 24.81 -3.72
CA PRO A 413 -32.57 25.95 -4.61
C PRO A 413 -32.85 27.23 -3.81
N GLU A 414 -32.09 28.29 -4.04
CA GLU A 414 -32.41 29.61 -3.53
C GLU A 414 -33.74 30.13 -4.10
N ASP A 415 -34.11 29.72 -5.33
CA ASP A 415 -35.43 30.00 -5.92
C ASP A 415 -36.40 28.83 -5.69
N PRO A 416 -37.41 29.00 -4.80
CA PRO A 416 -38.39 27.94 -4.50
C PRO A 416 -39.26 27.55 -5.71
N SER A 417 -39.34 28.38 -6.77
CA SER A 417 -40.11 28.08 -7.98
C SER A 417 -39.38 27.15 -8.96
N SER A 418 -38.09 26.90 -8.75
CA SER A 418 -37.27 26.05 -9.59
C SER A 418 -37.57 24.57 -9.37
N THR A 419 -37.85 23.84 -10.46
CA THR A 419 -38.00 22.38 -10.42
C THR A 419 -36.62 21.72 -10.23
N ARG A 420 -36.50 20.87 -9.22
CA ARG A 420 -35.26 20.16 -8.90
C ARG A 420 -35.55 18.72 -8.56
N TYR A 421 -34.79 17.83 -9.15
CA TYR A 421 -34.99 16.39 -9.04
C TYR A 421 -34.15 15.78 -7.91
N LYS A 422 -34.71 14.81 -7.22
CA LYS A 422 -33.99 14.07 -6.19
C LYS A 422 -33.18 12.92 -6.76
N LEU A 423 -33.79 12.11 -7.63
CA LEU A 423 -33.16 10.89 -8.13
C LEU A 423 -32.25 11.14 -9.32
N THR A 424 -32.78 11.73 -10.39
CA THR A 424 -32.00 12.13 -11.59
C THR A 424 -32.73 13.25 -12.32
N HIS A 425 -32.00 14.09 -13.04
CA HIS A 425 -32.57 15.15 -13.86
C HIS A 425 -33.31 14.56 -15.06
N MET A 426 -34.45 15.18 -15.44
CA MET A 426 -35.23 14.81 -16.61
C MET A 426 -35.52 16.04 -17.44
N ASP A 427 -35.06 16.09 -18.66
CA ASP A 427 -35.27 17.23 -19.60
C ASP A 427 -36.73 17.41 -20.01
N ASN A 428 -37.53 16.35 -20.05
CA ASN A 428 -38.96 16.39 -20.37
C ASN A 428 -39.73 15.33 -19.57
N SER A 429 -40.94 15.68 -19.14
CA SER A 429 -41.86 14.74 -18.47
C SER A 429 -42.30 13.54 -19.34
N SER A 430 -41.86 13.47 -20.59
CA SER A 430 -42.09 12.38 -21.56
C SER A 430 -40.90 11.42 -21.70
N ASP A 431 -39.70 11.77 -21.24
CA ASP A 431 -38.52 10.90 -21.31
C ASP A 431 -38.45 9.93 -20.09
N LEU A 432 -39.41 9.00 -20.10
CA LEU A 432 -39.44 7.89 -19.14
C LEU A 432 -38.25 6.91 -19.29
N ASN A 433 -37.38 7.13 -20.28
CA ASN A 433 -36.28 6.21 -20.58
C ASN A 433 -35.19 6.26 -19.53
N GLU A 434 -34.87 7.43 -18.98
CA GLU A 434 -33.86 7.58 -17.93
C GLU A 434 -34.30 6.90 -16.61
N LEU A 435 -35.62 6.88 -16.33
CA LEU A 435 -36.17 6.18 -15.15
C LEU A 435 -36.09 4.66 -15.25
N LYS A 436 -35.91 4.08 -16.45
CA LYS A 436 -35.71 2.63 -16.59
C LYS A 436 -34.41 2.16 -15.95
N ALA A 437 -33.45 3.05 -15.77
CA ALA A 437 -32.20 2.76 -15.07
C ALA A 437 -32.43 2.38 -13.58
N PHE A 438 -33.52 2.87 -12.97
CA PHE A 438 -33.79 2.74 -11.53
C PHE A 438 -34.83 1.67 -11.25
N THR A 439 -34.51 0.73 -10.37
CA THR A 439 -35.41 -0.36 -9.96
C THR A 439 -35.32 -0.61 -8.44
N ASN A 440 -36.47 -0.59 -7.76
CA ASN A 440 -36.53 -0.66 -6.30
C ASN A 440 -35.64 0.41 -5.62
N CYS A 441 -35.71 1.64 -6.14
CA CYS A 441 -35.03 2.79 -5.57
C CYS A 441 -36.00 3.63 -4.72
N PHE A 442 -35.47 4.40 -3.79
CA PHE A 442 -36.22 5.15 -2.82
C PHE A 442 -35.78 6.61 -2.75
N ILE A 443 -36.72 7.50 -2.45
CA ILE A 443 -36.45 8.92 -2.21
C ILE A 443 -37.04 9.32 -0.86
N ASN A 444 -36.30 10.08 -0.05
CA ASN A 444 -36.81 10.64 1.19
C ASN A 444 -37.82 11.76 0.88
N THR A 445 -39.05 11.58 1.27
CA THR A 445 -40.12 12.56 1.00
C THR A 445 -40.10 13.77 1.93
N ASP A 446 -39.38 13.69 3.05
CA ASP A 446 -39.31 14.76 4.04
C ASP A 446 -38.21 15.80 3.72
N THR A 447 -37.33 15.53 2.76
CA THR A 447 -36.33 16.50 2.28
C THR A 447 -36.84 17.29 1.07
N PRO A 448 -36.34 18.53 0.84
CA PRO A 448 -36.75 19.34 -0.31
C PRO A 448 -36.34 18.72 -1.67
N GLY A 449 -37.13 19.04 -2.71
CA GLY A 449 -36.90 18.60 -4.09
C GLY A 449 -38.13 17.93 -4.70
N TYR A 450 -38.12 17.78 -6.02
CA TYR A 450 -39.22 17.13 -6.74
C TYR A 450 -39.03 15.62 -6.77
N ASP A 451 -40.11 14.92 -6.50
CA ASP A 451 -40.19 13.49 -6.70
C ASP A 451 -40.37 13.22 -8.18
N SER A 452 -39.45 12.50 -8.80
CA SER A 452 -39.65 12.00 -10.16
C SER A 452 -40.71 10.91 -10.12
N ILE A 453 -41.95 11.30 -10.36
CA ILE A 453 -43.08 10.38 -10.25
C ILE A 453 -43.35 9.71 -11.59
N ALA A 454 -42.82 8.51 -11.80
CA ALA A 454 -43.44 7.52 -12.65
C ALA A 454 -42.96 6.12 -12.28
N ASN A 455 -43.80 5.32 -11.70
CA ASN A 455 -43.76 3.87 -11.49
C ASN A 455 -42.68 3.28 -10.57
N ASP A 456 -41.52 3.86 -10.38
CA ASP A 456 -40.46 3.62 -9.42
C ASP A 456 -39.52 4.84 -9.52
N PRO A 457 -39.18 5.61 -8.53
CA PRO A 457 -38.90 5.25 -7.15
C PRO A 457 -40.08 5.37 -6.18
N LYS A 458 -39.97 4.68 -5.04
CA LYS A 458 -40.94 4.76 -3.95
C LYS A 458 -40.56 5.88 -2.97
N GLY A 459 -41.55 6.70 -2.58
CA GLY A 459 -41.38 7.65 -1.50
C GLY A 459 -41.21 6.94 -0.16
N VAL A 460 -40.25 7.37 0.64
CA VAL A 460 -39.99 6.91 2.00
C VAL A 460 -39.87 8.11 2.94
N THR A 461 -40.54 8.05 4.10
CA THR A 461 -40.44 9.09 5.12
C THR A 461 -39.21 8.88 6.01
N HIS A 462 -38.79 9.93 6.71
CA HIS A 462 -37.74 9.79 7.73
C HIS A 462 -38.10 8.76 8.81
N GLU A 463 -39.36 8.71 9.22
CA GLU A 463 -39.85 7.70 10.17
C GLU A 463 -39.63 6.27 9.66
N ALA A 464 -39.85 6.03 8.37
CA ALA A 464 -39.57 4.72 7.77
C ALA A 464 -38.07 4.44 7.67
N LEU A 465 -37.23 5.44 7.42
CA LEU A 465 -35.76 5.32 7.45
C LEU A 465 -35.23 4.99 8.85
N CYS A 466 -35.94 5.36 9.93
CA CYS A 466 -35.61 4.95 11.29
C CYS A 466 -35.91 3.46 11.57
N GLY A 467 -36.51 2.73 10.65
CA GLY A 467 -36.88 1.33 10.80
C GLY A 467 -35.85 0.38 10.17
N THR A 468 -35.31 -0.58 10.93
CA THR A 468 -34.37 -1.60 10.40
C THR A 468 -34.99 -2.47 9.30
N GLU A 469 -36.32 -2.64 9.31
CA GLU A 469 -37.08 -3.39 8.30
C GLU A 469 -36.95 -2.78 6.90
N PHE A 470 -36.87 -1.46 6.79
CA PHE A 470 -36.64 -0.80 5.51
C PHE A 470 -35.31 -1.24 4.88
N TYR A 471 -34.24 -1.26 5.66
CA TYR A 471 -32.91 -1.61 5.19
C TYR A 471 -32.77 -3.10 4.85
N THR A 472 -33.38 -3.98 5.64
CA THR A 472 -33.29 -5.43 5.43
C THR A 472 -34.23 -5.93 4.33
N ASN A 473 -35.45 -5.44 4.25
CA ASN A 473 -36.49 -5.97 3.35
C ASN A 473 -36.56 -5.21 2.03
N GLU A 474 -36.50 -3.89 2.05
CA GLU A 474 -36.64 -3.06 0.86
C GLU A 474 -35.28 -2.80 0.19
N MET A 475 -34.27 -2.30 0.92
CA MET A 475 -32.91 -2.10 0.40
C MET A 475 -32.08 -3.37 0.31
N ARG A 476 -32.48 -4.43 0.99
CA ARG A 476 -31.79 -5.73 1.01
C ARG A 476 -30.33 -5.64 1.46
N LEU A 477 -30.04 -4.78 2.43
CA LEU A 477 -28.71 -4.65 2.99
C LEU A 477 -28.33 -5.92 3.77
N SER A 478 -27.10 -6.41 3.55
CA SER A 478 -26.56 -7.53 4.32
C SER A 478 -25.99 -7.05 5.64
N GLN A 479 -26.42 -7.64 6.75
CA GLN A 479 -25.86 -7.34 8.07
C GLN A 479 -24.39 -7.81 8.23
N ASP A 480 -23.83 -8.55 7.30
CA ASP A 480 -22.38 -8.85 7.29
C ASP A 480 -21.55 -7.62 6.88
N VAL A 481 -22.15 -6.71 6.09
CA VAL A 481 -21.51 -5.51 5.54
C VAL A 481 -21.99 -4.24 6.25
N TRP A 482 -23.31 -4.19 6.58
CA TRP A 482 -23.96 -3.01 7.12
C TRP A 482 -24.26 -3.16 8.61
N ASP A 483 -24.04 -2.10 9.36
CA ASP A 483 -24.49 -1.96 10.74
C ASP A 483 -25.77 -1.13 10.77
N LEU A 484 -26.82 -1.71 11.35
CA LEU A 484 -28.14 -1.11 11.46
C LEU A 484 -28.51 -0.77 12.92
N SER A 485 -27.55 -0.84 13.85
CA SER A 485 -27.80 -0.65 15.28
C SER A 485 -28.34 0.74 15.63
N ASP A 486 -27.87 1.76 14.92
CA ASP A 486 -28.16 3.17 15.21
C ASP A 486 -29.25 3.78 14.33
N VAL A 487 -29.82 3.04 13.36
CA VAL A 487 -30.81 3.58 12.42
C VAL A 487 -32.08 4.09 13.15
N ALA A 488 -32.46 3.52 14.27
CA ALA A 488 -33.62 3.96 15.04
C ALA A 488 -33.50 5.40 15.58
N GLY A 489 -32.27 5.89 15.75
CA GLY A 489 -32.00 7.26 16.22
C GLY A 489 -31.63 8.23 15.10
N THR A 490 -31.00 7.75 14.06
CA THR A 490 -30.40 8.57 12.98
C THR A 490 -31.19 8.51 11.67
N GLY A 491 -31.93 7.43 11.42
CA GLY A 491 -32.47 7.13 10.09
C GLY A 491 -31.41 6.83 9.04
N THR A 492 -30.18 6.51 9.46
CA THR A 492 -29.01 6.30 8.58
C THR A 492 -28.30 5.02 8.95
N PRO A 493 -28.05 4.10 8.01
CA PRO A 493 -27.25 2.90 8.25
C PRO A 493 -25.75 3.27 8.26
N SER A 494 -24.91 2.40 8.76
CA SER A 494 -23.45 2.54 8.62
C SER A 494 -22.82 1.30 7.97
N LEU A 495 -21.67 1.46 7.34
CA LEU A 495 -20.87 0.31 6.92
C LEU A 495 -20.06 -0.19 8.11
N LYS A 496 -20.00 -1.50 8.27
CA LYS A 496 -19.07 -2.09 9.21
C LYS A 496 -17.66 -1.79 8.73
N THR A 497 -16.95 -0.97 9.48
CA THR A 497 -15.51 -0.87 9.32
C THR A 497 -14.90 -2.22 9.66
N MET A 498 -13.91 -2.69 8.90
CA MET A 498 -13.05 -3.77 9.37
C MET A 498 -12.54 -3.35 10.75
N PRO A 499 -12.56 -4.25 11.77
CA PRO A 499 -11.74 -3.99 12.95
C PRO A 499 -10.37 -3.58 12.42
N GLU A 500 -9.76 -2.54 12.99
CA GLU A 500 -8.32 -2.34 12.83
C GLU A 500 -7.77 -3.76 12.93
N GLU A 501 -7.22 -4.31 11.86
CA GLU A 501 -6.41 -5.50 12.04
C GLU A 501 -5.45 -5.02 13.08
N ASP A 502 -5.68 -5.52 14.30
CA ASP A 502 -4.66 -5.48 15.33
C ASP A 502 -3.40 -5.83 14.54
N VAL A 503 -2.52 -4.85 14.36
CA VAL A 503 -1.16 -5.14 13.96
C VAL A 503 -0.68 -5.90 15.18
N ARG A 504 -1.10 -7.16 15.19
CA ARG A 504 -0.84 -8.07 16.26
C ARG A 504 0.63 -7.96 16.49
N ALA A 505 0.94 -7.38 17.62
CA ALA A 505 2.16 -7.79 18.29
C ALA A 505 2.24 -9.30 18.06
N PRO A 506 3.32 -9.81 17.47
CA PRO A 506 3.39 -11.15 16.89
C PRO A 506 2.64 -12.10 17.78
N GLU A 507 1.63 -12.73 17.22
CA GLU A 507 0.72 -13.64 17.92
C GLU A 507 1.56 -14.51 18.81
N THR A 508 1.23 -14.58 20.08
CA THR A 508 1.79 -15.55 21.02
C THR A 508 2.13 -16.81 20.26
N ALA A 509 3.42 -17.17 20.25
CA ALA A 509 4.07 -18.20 19.44
C ALA A 509 3.08 -19.25 18.94
N PRO A 510 2.98 -19.49 17.61
CA PRO A 510 2.12 -20.54 17.10
C PRO A 510 2.44 -21.79 17.90
N THR A 511 1.39 -22.43 18.41
CA THR A 511 1.49 -23.76 19.00
C THR A 511 2.40 -24.57 18.08
N PRO A 512 3.44 -25.26 18.54
CA PRO A 512 4.37 -25.95 17.66
C PRO A 512 3.57 -26.86 16.74
N GLU A 513 3.40 -26.48 15.47
CA GLU A 513 3.00 -27.40 14.44
C GLU A 513 4.13 -28.41 14.32
N GLU A 514 3.81 -29.70 14.31
CA GLU A 514 4.76 -30.79 14.21
C GLU A 514 5.68 -30.55 13.01
N GLU A 515 6.91 -30.09 13.30
CA GLU A 515 7.98 -29.94 12.31
C GLU A 515 8.33 -31.33 11.77
N ILE A 516 8.12 -31.55 10.47
CA ILE A 516 8.56 -32.78 9.82
C ILE A 516 10.09 -32.70 9.72
N PRO A 517 10.85 -33.56 10.38
CA PRO A 517 12.30 -33.52 10.35
C PRO A 517 12.83 -33.85 8.95
N MET A 518 13.66 -33.00 8.42
CA MET A 518 14.21 -33.07 7.06
C MET A 518 15.17 -34.24 6.83
N GLN A 519 16.02 -34.51 7.80
CA GLN A 519 16.80 -35.74 7.87
C GLN A 519 16.52 -36.42 9.20
N GLU A 520 16.14 -37.66 9.16
CA GLU A 520 15.85 -38.42 10.37
C GLU A 520 17.12 -38.68 11.19
N THR A 521 18.32 -38.56 10.60
CA THR A 521 19.61 -38.77 11.23
C THR A 521 20.68 -37.86 10.62
N ALA A 522 21.61 -37.36 11.45
CA ALA A 522 22.72 -36.57 10.98
C ALA A 522 23.66 -37.39 10.05
N PRO A 523 24.25 -36.76 9.01
CA PRO A 523 25.31 -37.39 8.23
C PRO A 523 26.50 -37.78 9.09
N GLU A 524 27.26 -38.78 8.65
CA GLU A 524 28.46 -39.19 9.36
C GLU A 524 29.45 -38.01 9.55
N GLY A 525 29.86 -37.77 10.78
CA GLY A 525 30.77 -36.68 11.17
C GLY A 525 30.10 -35.36 11.55
N TYR A 526 28.76 -35.28 11.52
CA TYR A 526 28.01 -34.12 12.04
C TYR A 526 27.43 -34.39 13.42
N THR A 527 27.50 -33.38 14.28
CA THR A 527 26.80 -33.37 15.58
C THR A 527 25.42 -32.74 15.41
N GLU A 528 24.40 -33.42 15.91
CA GLU A 528 23.00 -32.94 15.87
C GLU A 528 22.78 -31.78 16.84
N ILE A 529 21.99 -30.79 16.42
CA ILE A 529 21.53 -29.67 17.22
C ILE A 529 20.00 -29.62 17.17
N ARG A 530 19.35 -29.70 18.32
CA ARG A 530 17.88 -29.73 18.46
C ARG A 530 17.34 -28.65 19.37
N THR A 531 18.18 -28.04 20.23
CA THR A 531 17.76 -27.03 21.20
C THR A 531 18.62 -25.76 21.13
N ALA A 532 18.14 -24.67 21.74
CA ALA A 532 18.89 -23.43 21.85
C ALA A 532 20.19 -23.60 22.66
N GLU A 533 20.16 -24.39 23.73
CA GLU A 533 21.34 -24.67 24.55
C GLU A 533 22.42 -25.42 23.75
N GLU A 534 22.01 -26.40 22.94
CA GLU A 534 22.95 -27.13 22.07
C GLU A 534 23.53 -26.21 20.98
N LEU A 535 22.71 -25.30 20.43
CA LEU A 535 23.17 -24.30 19.47
C LEU A 535 24.17 -23.32 20.12
N LEU A 536 23.90 -22.83 21.31
CA LEU A 536 24.82 -21.93 22.02
C LEU A 536 26.12 -22.64 22.44
N ALA A 537 26.07 -23.93 22.65
CA ALA A 537 27.25 -24.74 23.02
C ALA A 537 28.28 -24.87 21.89
N ILE A 538 27.92 -24.63 20.64
CA ILE A 538 28.88 -24.66 19.50
C ILE A 538 29.65 -23.35 19.32
N ARG A 539 29.50 -22.41 20.23
CA ARG A 539 30.22 -21.15 20.21
C ARG A 539 31.73 -21.37 20.04
N ASP A 540 32.36 -20.61 19.15
CA ASP A 540 33.81 -20.67 18.84
C ASP A 540 34.31 -22.03 18.34
N SER A 541 33.42 -22.96 17.98
CA SER A 541 33.77 -24.32 17.53
C SER A 541 34.34 -24.35 16.11
N SER A 542 35.09 -25.44 15.82
CA SER A 542 35.60 -25.80 14.50
C SER A 542 35.03 -27.12 13.96
N ASP A 543 34.08 -27.72 14.65
CA ASP A 543 33.49 -29.01 14.28
C ASP A 543 32.30 -28.85 13.33
N LYS A 544 31.69 -29.97 12.95
CA LYS A 544 30.57 -30.00 12.01
C LYS A 544 29.24 -30.25 12.74
N TYR A 545 28.26 -29.42 12.42
CA TYR A 545 26.95 -29.42 13.06
C TYR A 545 25.82 -29.39 12.05
N ILE A 546 24.70 -30.00 12.39
CA ILE A 546 23.49 -29.98 11.61
C ILE A 546 22.27 -29.71 12.50
N LEU A 547 21.41 -28.81 12.09
CA LEU A 547 20.15 -28.59 12.78
C LEU A 547 19.19 -29.76 12.50
N MET A 548 18.57 -30.27 13.55
CA MET A 548 17.54 -31.31 13.50
C MET A 548 16.18 -30.82 14.01
N SER A 549 16.10 -29.57 14.44
CA SER A 549 14.89 -28.83 14.78
C SER A 549 15.09 -27.35 14.49
N SER A 550 14.02 -26.61 14.21
CA SER A 550 14.07 -25.15 14.22
C SER A 550 14.25 -24.63 15.64
N ILE A 551 15.03 -23.56 15.79
CA ILE A 551 15.46 -23.08 17.10
C ILE A 551 15.03 -21.62 17.28
N SER A 552 14.38 -21.31 18.42
CA SER A 552 14.16 -19.95 18.89
C SER A 552 15.30 -19.52 19.81
N LEU A 553 15.81 -18.30 19.60
CA LEU A 553 16.76 -17.66 20.50
C LEU A 553 16.10 -16.56 21.37
N TYR A 554 14.77 -16.56 21.50
CA TYR A 554 14.01 -15.54 22.24
C TYR A 554 14.51 -15.36 23.69
N ASP A 555 14.70 -16.47 24.40
CA ASP A 555 15.16 -16.47 25.80
C ASP A 555 16.70 -16.61 25.92
N ALA A 556 17.43 -16.58 24.82
CA ALA A 556 18.87 -16.74 24.80
C ALA A 556 19.58 -15.39 25.00
N GLU A 557 20.61 -15.36 25.85
CA GLU A 557 21.44 -14.17 26.02
C GLU A 557 22.74 -14.29 25.21
N PRO A 558 23.07 -13.27 24.37
CA PRO A 558 24.34 -13.25 23.65
C PRO A 558 25.52 -13.10 24.64
N GLN A 559 26.64 -13.77 24.37
CA GLN A 559 27.87 -13.63 25.13
C GLN A 559 28.90 -12.87 24.29
N ASP A 560 29.65 -11.95 24.88
CA ASP A 560 30.69 -11.16 24.23
C ASP A 560 30.22 -10.58 22.87
N GLY A 561 28.97 -10.09 22.80
CA GLY A 561 28.41 -9.39 21.66
C GLY A 561 27.91 -10.27 20.50
N SER A 562 27.80 -11.60 20.65
CA SER A 562 27.20 -12.50 19.66
C SER A 562 26.73 -13.82 20.27
N PHE A 563 25.86 -14.57 19.56
CA PHE A 563 25.37 -15.87 20.05
C PHE A 563 26.40 -16.98 19.86
N LEU A 564 27.09 -17.06 18.71
CA LEU A 564 27.97 -18.18 18.36
C LEU A 564 29.46 -17.80 18.28
N GLY A 565 29.84 -16.58 18.68
CA GLY A 565 31.25 -16.15 18.78
C GLY A 565 32.00 -16.16 17.44
N ASN A 566 33.26 -16.62 17.47
CA ASN A 566 34.12 -16.72 16.30
C ASN A 566 34.08 -18.14 15.72
N PHE A 567 33.00 -18.47 15.02
CA PHE A 567 32.74 -19.81 14.52
C PHE A 567 33.61 -20.17 13.31
N LYS A 568 34.28 -21.34 13.39
CA LYS A 568 35.20 -21.86 12.38
C LYS A 568 34.76 -23.20 11.78
N GLY A 569 33.69 -23.77 12.33
CA GLY A 569 33.15 -25.07 11.95
C GLY A 569 32.28 -25.07 10.72
N GLU A 570 31.54 -26.13 10.52
CA GLU A 570 30.47 -26.23 9.53
C GLU A 570 29.11 -26.29 10.22
N LEU A 571 28.18 -25.42 9.86
CA LEU A 571 26.79 -25.45 10.30
C LEU A 571 25.88 -25.67 9.09
N ASN A 572 25.26 -26.84 9.01
CA ASN A 572 24.21 -27.10 8.04
C ASN A 572 22.87 -26.86 8.71
N GLY A 573 22.11 -25.86 8.22
CA GLY A 573 20.78 -25.56 8.72
C GLY A 573 19.74 -26.63 8.39
N ASN A 574 20.08 -27.60 7.52
CA ASN A 574 19.20 -28.69 7.10
C ASN A 574 17.83 -28.20 6.59
N GLY A 575 17.78 -26.97 6.04
CA GLY A 575 16.54 -26.33 5.68
C GLY A 575 15.73 -25.76 6.86
N LEU A 576 16.18 -25.90 8.09
CA LEU A 576 15.50 -25.45 9.31
C LEU A 576 15.81 -23.99 9.67
N THR A 577 15.07 -23.45 10.62
CA THR A 577 15.08 -22.02 10.96
C THR A 577 15.75 -21.78 12.32
N ILE A 578 16.62 -20.76 12.40
CA ILE A 578 16.93 -20.06 13.65
C ILE A 578 16.12 -18.76 13.63
N ARG A 579 15.30 -18.53 14.65
CA ARG A 579 14.41 -17.37 14.75
C ARG A 579 14.65 -16.58 16.04
N GLU A 580 14.12 -15.33 16.03
CA GLU A 580 14.13 -14.48 17.23
C GLU A 580 15.55 -14.18 17.72
N VAL A 581 16.42 -13.82 16.77
CA VAL A 581 17.81 -13.40 17.03
C VAL A 581 17.80 -11.94 17.45
N TYR A 582 17.73 -11.66 18.75
CA TYR A 582 17.56 -10.31 19.28
C TYR A 582 18.80 -9.77 20.01
N GLY A 583 19.09 -8.47 19.81
CA GLY A 583 20.10 -7.73 20.57
C GLY A 583 21.55 -7.90 20.09
N ALA A 584 21.91 -8.99 19.42
CA ALA A 584 23.28 -9.25 18.93
C ALA A 584 23.27 -10.10 17.66
N PRO A 585 24.34 -10.06 16.83
CA PRO A 585 24.49 -10.92 15.66
C PRO A 585 24.64 -12.40 16.04
N LEU A 586 24.30 -13.28 15.10
CA LEU A 586 24.48 -14.72 15.30
C LEU A 586 25.96 -15.09 15.47
N PHE A 587 26.84 -14.52 14.64
CA PHE A 587 28.29 -14.73 14.71
C PHE A 587 29.02 -13.40 14.93
N ASN A 588 30.05 -13.39 15.79
CA ASN A 588 31.01 -12.29 15.85
C ASN A 588 31.95 -12.34 14.65
N THR A 589 32.49 -13.53 14.34
CA THR A 589 33.26 -13.80 13.13
C THR A 589 32.92 -15.19 12.61
N LEU A 590 32.63 -15.29 11.31
CA LEU A 590 32.46 -16.55 10.62
C LEU A 590 33.68 -16.83 9.73
N SER A 591 34.51 -17.82 10.11
CA SER A 591 35.63 -18.31 9.29
C SER A 591 35.37 -19.71 8.75
N GLY A 592 34.27 -20.31 9.10
CA GLY A 592 33.83 -21.64 8.70
C GLY A 592 32.84 -21.63 7.53
N LYS A 593 31.90 -22.56 7.55
CA LYS A 593 30.86 -22.75 6.53
C LYS A 593 29.48 -22.73 7.15
N VAL A 594 28.54 -22.00 6.54
CA VAL A 594 27.12 -22.04 6.86
C VAL A 594 26.34 -22.26 5.56
N GLU A 595 25.43 -23.22 5.56
CA GLU A 595 24.57 -23.52 4.40
C GLU A 595 23.20 -24.01 4.80
N ASN A 596 22.23 -23.88 3.89
CA ASN A 596 20.86 -24.39 4.02
C ASN A 596 20.16 -23.92 5.31
N LEU A 597 20.39 -22.68 5.71
CA LEU A 597 19.89 -22.08 6.95
C LEU A 597 18.89 -20.97 6.63
N LYS A 598 17.79 -20.92 7.37
CA LYS A 598 16.86 -19.80 7.41
C LYS A 598 17.05 -19.02 8.71
N LEU A 599 17.04 -17.68 8.59
CA LEU A 599 16.99 -16.76 9.72
C LEU A 599 15.74 -15.88 9.59
N THR A 600 14.91 -15.84 10.65
CA THR A 600 13.71 -15.00 10.70
C THR A 600 13.63 -14.26 12.02
N ASP A 601 12.83 -13.20 12.06
CA ASP A 601 12.62 -12.38 13.24
C ASP A 601 13.95 -11.92 13.85
N VAL A 602 14.83 -11.40 13.00
CA VAL A 602 16.14 -10.91 13.39
C VAL A 602 16.05 -9.42 13.70
N LYS A 603 16.43 -9.05 14.94
CA LYS A 603 16.50 -7.65 15.40
C LYS A 603 17.80 -7.40 16.14
N VAL A 604 18.76 -6.80 15.46
CA VAL A 604 20.08 -6.51 16.01
C VAL A 604 20.24 -5.00 16.19
N GLU A 605 20.57 -4.57 17.43
CA GLU A 605 20.74 -3.16 17.80
C GLU A 605 22.10 -2.96 18.48
N ALA A 606 23.01 -2.18 17.90
CA ALA A 606 24.30 -1.85 18.53
C ALA A 606 25.02 -0.66 17.88
N TRP A 607 26.22 -0.32 18.40
CA TRP A 607 27.00 0.83 17.93
C TRP A 607 27.59 0.66 16.53
N SER A 608 27.96 -0.55 16.15
CA SER A 608 28.44 -0.93 14.79
C SER A 608 28.18 -2.42 14.59
N LEU A 609 27.42 -2.81 13.56
CA LEU A 609 27.03 -4.21 13.39
C LEU A 609 26.64 -4.62 11.99
N SER A 610 26.91 -5.90 11.72
CA SER A 610 26.24 -6.73 10.73
C SER A 610 25.67 -7.98 11.42
N LEU A 611 24.75 -8.66 10.73
CA LEU A 611 24.21 -9.94 11.21
C LEU A 611 25.30 -11.02 11.33
N ILE A 612 26.32 -10.95 10.48
CA ILE A 612 27.45 -11.86 10.43
C ILE A 612 28.73 -11.08 10.08
N HIS A 613 29.79 -11.23 10.88
CA HIS A 613 31.14 -10.82 10.51
C HIS A 613 31.85 -12.01 9.83
N ILE A 614 32.21 -11.87 8.56
CA ILE A 614 32.84 -12.93 7.74
C ILE A 614 34.26 -12.56 7.36
#